data_fd02b557075c4699b2bc3bec1780f09e
#
_entry.id   fd02b557075c4699b2bc3bec1780f09e
#
_cell.length_a   1.000
_cell.length_b   1.000
_cell.length_c   1.000
_cell.angle_alpha   90.00
_cell.angle_beta   90.00
_cell.angle_gamma   90.00
#
_symmetry.space_group_name_H-M   'P 1'
#
loop_
_entity.id
_entity.type
_entity.pdbx_description
1 polymer ?
#
loop_
_entity_poly.entity_id
_entity_poly.type
_entity_poly.pdbx_seq_one_letter_code
_entity_poly.pdbx_strand_id
1 'polypeptide(L)'
;YARSALQLGAVDYLLKPFRDQELAAAIDRIRQREQEQTSLTPGDLLPLPKGNKSKYVLQAMNYISEHYQEQDISITPIARHLGVSESHLSHVFKKETSYTIIGYLTQYRIHMAMNLLRDCRRKVYEVAEMVGYRDVAYFGSTFKKLVGMSPSEYQDRCR
;
A
#
# COMPACT_ATOMS: atom_id res chain seq x y z
N TYR A 1 20.93 1.82 -2.07
CA TYR A 1 20.11 0.63 -2.23
C TYR A 1 18.63 0.93 -2.02
N ALA A 2 18.15 1.10 -0.78
CA ALA A 2 16.75 1.44 -0.54
C ALA A 2 16.39 2.85 -1.03
N ARG A 3 17.32 3.76 -1.02
CA ARG A 3 17.12 5.13 -1.52
C ARG A 3 16.91 5.19 -3.02
N SER A 4 17.62 4.37 -3.77
CA SER A 4 17.40 4.28 -5.21
C SER A 4 15.99 3.77 -5.51
N ALA A 5 15.52 2.80 -4.76
CA ALA A 5 14.16 2.29 -4.88
C ALA A 5 13.12 3.36 -4.52
N LEU A 6 13.40 4.21 -3.54
CA LEU A 6 12.53 5.33 -3.19
C LEU A 6 12.38 6.31 -4.35
N GLN A 7 13.46 6.64 -5.02
CA GLN A 7 13.42 7.54 -6.18
C GLN A 7 12.60 6.97 -7.32
N LEU A 8 12.60 5.64 -7.45
CA LEU A 8 11.81 4.94 -8.47
C LEU A 8 10.36 4.78 -8.07
N GLY A 9 10.09 4.68 -6.78
CA GLY A 9 8.74 4.55 -6.29
C GLY A 9 8.75 4.24 -4.80
N ALA A 10 8.28 5.15 -3.98
CA ALA A 10 8.37 5.13 -2.52
C ALA A 10 7.94 3.82 -1.85
N VAL A 11 7.33 2.91 -2.58
CA VAL A 11 6.85 1.62 -2.05
C VAL A 11 8.00 0.77 -1.51
N ASP A 12 9.15 0.74 -2.19
CA ASP A 12 10.29 -0.05 -1.76
C ASP A 12 10.82 0.40 -0.39
N TYR A 13 10.62 1.64 -0.05
CA TYR A 13 10.91 2.17 1.26
C TYR A 13 10.07 1.52 2.35
N LEU A 14 8.83 1.21 2.03
CA LEU A 14 7.89 0.63 2.99
C LEU A 14 8.13 -0.87 3.20
N LEU A 15 8.95 -1.50 2.36
CA LEU A 15 9.31 -2.92 2.48
C LEU A 15 10.58 -3.16 3.28
N LYS A 16 11.35 -2.12 3.56
CA LYS A 16 12.65 -2.22 4.24
C LYS A 16 12.55 -1.63 5.64
N PRO A 17 13.44 -2.01 6.58
CA PRO A 17 13.55 -1.29 7.84
C PRO A 17 13.86 0.18 7.59
N PHE A 18 13.15 1.07 8.25
CA PHE A 18 13.33 2.50 8.08
C PHE A 18 14.33 3.07 9.09
N ARG A 19 15.00 4.11 8.66
CA ARG A 19 15.53 5.12 9.58
C ARG A 19 14.42 6.15 9.86
N ASP A 20 14.46 6.77 11.04
CA ASP A 20 13.43 7.74 11.45
C ASP A 20 13.21 8.86 10.44
N GLN A 21 14.27 9.34 9.81
CA GLN A 21 14.21 10.40 8.80
C GLN A 21 13.45 9.96 7.54
N GLU A 22 13.65 8.73 7.12
CA GLU A 22 12.98 8.17 5.94
C GLU A 22 11.50 7.98 6.20
N LEU A 23 11.15 7.55 7.41
CA LEU A 23 9.77 7.42 7.82
C LEU A 23 9.06 8.77 7.86
N ALA A 24 9.67 9.78 8.46
CA ALA A 24 9.10 11.12 8.52
C ALA A 24 8.83 11.69 7.13
N ALA A 25 9.77 11.52 6.20
CA ALA A 25 9.59 11.95 4.82
C ALA A 25 8.43 11.24 4.12
N ALA A 26 8.27 9.93 4.35
CA ALA A 26 7.16 9.16 3.78
C ALA A 26 5.81 9.64 4.33
N ILE A 27 5.73 9.89 5.62
CA ILE A 27 4.53 10.42 6.27
C ILE A 27 4.17 11.80 5.75
N ASP A 28 5.15 12.68 5.62
CA ASP A 28 4.94 14.05 5.13
C ASP A 28 4.41 14.06 3.69
N ARG A 29 4.92 13.18 2.83
CA ARG A 29 4.40 13.05 1.48
C ARG A 29 2.93 12.64 1.43
N ILE A 30 2.53 11.71 2.28
CA ILE A 30 1.14 11.27 2.37
C ILE A 30 0.25 12.44 2.80
N ARG A 31 0.69 13.21 3.80
CA ARG A 31 -0.04 14.38 4.28
C ARG A 31 -0.20 15.45 3.22
N GLN A 32 0.86 15.75 2.48
CA GLN A 32 0.81 16.75 1.41
C GLN A 32 -0.19 16.36 0.33
N ARG A 33 -0.21 15.09 -0.07
CA ARG A 33 -1.13 14.60 -1.08
C ARG A 33 -2.58 14.67 -0.65
N GLU A 34 -2.85 14.42 0.62
CA GLU A 34 -4.22 14.51 1.14
C GLU A 34 -4.76 15.93 1.13
N GLN A 35 -3.89 16.92 1.30
CA GLN A 35 -4.30 18.33 1.25
C GLN A 35 -4.63 18.79 -0.17
N GLU A 36 -4.00 18.17 -1.15
CA GLU A 36 -4.11 18.58 -2.55
C GLU A 36 -5.21 17.85 -3.33
N GLN A 37 -5.64 16.69 -2.85
CA GLN A 37 -6.53 15.82 -3.63
C GLN A 37 -7.71 15.31 -2.82
N THR A 38 -8.89 15.35 -3.46
CA THR A 38 -10.13 14.82 -2.91
C THR A 38 -10.32 13.33 -3.19
N SER A 39 -9.64 12.78 -4.19
CA SER A 39 -9.67 11.36 -4.51
C SER A 39 -8.26 10.85 -4.74
N LEU A 40 -7.89 9.79 -4.03
CA LEU A 40 -6.59 9.16 -4.18
C LEU A 40 -6.71 8.01 -5.19
N THR A 41 -5.78 7.98 -6.13
CA THR A 41 -5.62 6.85 -7.05
C THR A 41 -4.51 5.94 -6.54
N PRO A 42 -4.43 4.69 -7.03
CA PRO A 42 -3.30 3.82 -6.67
C PRO A 42 -1.94 4.46 -6.95
N GLY A 43 -1.83 5.23 -8.02
CA GLY A 43 -0.59 5.93 -8.36
C GLY A 43 -0.22 7.04 -7.39
N ASP A 44 -1.22 7.65 -6.74
CA ASP A 44 -0.97 8.69 -5.74
C ASP A 44 -0.49 8.10 -4.41
N LEU A 45 -1.06 6.96 -4.03
CA LEU A 45 -0.69 6.29 -2.79
C LEU A 45 0.62 5.53 -2.90
N LEU A 46 0.87 4.94 -4.04
CA LEU A 46 2.03 4.11 -4.31
C LEU A 46 2.74 4.61 -5.57
N PRO A 47 3.62 5.61 -5.44
CA PRO A 47 4.36 6.12 -6.58
C PRO A 47 5.07 4.99 -7.31
N LEU A 48 4.87 4.90 -8.61
CA LEU A 48 5.40 3.84 -9.44
C LEU A 48 6.59 4.31 -10.26
N PRO A 49 7.49 3.41 -10.64
CA PRO A 49 8.56 3.75 -11.55
C PRO A 49 8.02 4.43 -12.81
N LYS A 50 8.75 5.41 -13.30
CA LYS A 50 8.40 6.09 -14.54
C LYS A 50 8.49 5.11 -15.71
N GLY A 51 7.58 5.24 -16.64
CA GLY A 51 7.53 4.41 -17.84
C GLY A 51 6.11 3.99 -18.18
N ASN A 52 5.95 3.47 -19.38
CA ASN A 52 4.66 2.95 -19.81
C ASN A 52 4.42 1.60 -19.12
N LYS A 53 3.33 1.52 -18.37
CA LYS A 53 2.90 0.27 -17.78
C LYS A 53 1.96 -0.44 -18.73
N SER A 54 2.04 -1.76 -18.74
CA SER A 54 1.11 -2.55 -19.56
C SER A 54 -0.32 -2.36 -19.04
N LYS A 55 -1.27 -2.57 -19.93
CA LYS A 55 -2.69 -2.56 -19.61
C LYS A 55 -3.02 -3.48 -18.43
N TYR A 56 -2.39 -4.64 -18.37
CA TYR A 56 -2.65 -5.62 -17.30
C TYR A 56 -2.21 -5.11 -15.93
N VAL A 57 -1.09 -4.41 -15.86
CA VAL A 57 -0.60 -3.83 -14.59
C VAL A 57 -1.57 -2.75 -14.11
N LEU A 58 -2.00 -1.85 -14.98
CA LEU A 58 -2.95 -0.79 -14.63
C LEU A 58 -4.30 -1.37 -14.19
N GLN A 59 -4.79 -2.38 -14.88
CA GLN A 59 -6.05 -3.04 -14.51
C GLN A 59 -5.93 -3.78 -13.18
N ALA A 60 -4.80 -4.43 -12.93
CA ALA A 60 -4.57 -5.10 -11.63
C ALA A 60 -4.53 -4.09 -10.50
N MET A 61 -3.90 -2.96 -10.69
CA MET A 61 -3.86 -1.88 -9.71
C MET A 61 -5.26 -1.32 -9.43
N ASN A 62 -6.05 -1.10 -10.47
CA ASN A 62 -7.44 -0.68 -10.31
C ASN A 62 -8.26 -1.70 -9.55
N TYR A 63 -8.12 -2.97 -9.88
CA TYR A 63 -8.80 -4.05 -9.17
C TYR A 63 -8.46 -4.02 -7.67
N ILE A 64 -7.20 -3.87 -7.34
CA ILE A 64 -6.75 -3.77 -5.94
C ILE A 64 -7.38 -2.56 -5.25
N SER A 65 -7.43 -1.41 -5.90
CA SER A 65 -8.02 -0.21 -5.32
C SER A 65 -9.51 -0.35 -5.03
N GLU A 66 -10.22 -1.14 -5.84
CA GLU A 66 -11.65 -1.38 -5.67
C GLU A 66 -11.96 -2.48 -4.65
N HIS A 67 -11.05 -3.44 -4.48
CA HIS A 67 -11.28 -4.68 -3.73
C HIS A 67 -10.34 -4.89 -2.52
N TYR A 68 -9.48 -3.93 -2.19
CA TYR A 68 -8.49 -4.12 -1.12
C TYR A 68 -9.11 -4.43 0.24
N GLN A 69 -10.35 -4.05 0.47
CA GLN A 69 -11.09 -4.30 1.71
C GLN A 69 -11.56 -5.75 1.84
N GLU A 70 -11.58 -6.49 0.74
CA GLU A 70 -11.98 -7.89 0.74
C GLU A 70 -10.89 -8.74 1.39
N GLN A 71 -11.27 -9.53 2.39
CA GLN A 71 -10.31 -10.33 3.16
C GLN A 71 -9.66 -11.43 2.34
N ASP A 72 -10.36 -11.96 1.35
CA ASP A 72 -9.95 -13.12 0.56
C ASP A 72 -9.34 -12.76 -0.80
N ILE A 73 -8.98 -11.51 -1.00
CA ILE A 73 -8.36 -11.08 -2.26
C ILE A 73 -7.01 -11.78 -2.47
N SER A 74 -6.80 -12.31 -3.67
CA SER A 74 -5.57 -13.00 -4.07
C SER A 74 -5.29 -12.74 -5.55
N ILE A 75 -4.22 -13.31 -6.06
CA ILE A 75 -3.88 -13.18 -7.48
C ILE A 75 -4.91 -13.86 -8.38
N THR A 76 -5.51 -14.96 -7.93
CA THR A 76 -6.44 -15.78 -8.73
C THR A 76 -7.63 -14.98 -9.27
N PRO A 77 -8.43 -14.28 -8.44
CA PRO A 77 -9.53 -13.49 -8.95
C PRO A 77 -9.07 -12.33 -9.84
N ILE A 78 -7.92 -11.74 -9.57
CA ILE A 78 -7.38 -10.66 -10.40
C ILE A 78 -7.02 -11.18 -11.79
N ALA A 79 -6.27 -12.26 -11.87
CA ALA A 79 -5.88 -12.88 -13.14
C ALA A 79 -7.10 -13.32 -13.94
N ARG A 80 -8.09 -13.90 -13.27
CA ARG A 80 -9.35 -14.30 -13.91
C ARG A 80 -10.11 -13.11 -14.46
N HIS A 81 -10.19 -12.03 -13.72
CA HIS A 81 -10.84 -10.79 -14.16
C HIS A 81 -10.17 -10.20 -15.41
N LEU A 82 -8.85 -10.30 -15.47
CA LEU A 82 -8.05 -9.78 -16.60
C LEU A 82 -7.96 -10.75 -17.79
N GLY A 83 -8.39 -11.99 -17.60
CA GLY A 83 -8.32 -13.01 -18.66
C GLY A 83 -6.91 -13.49 -18.98
N VAL A 84 -6.01 -13.49 -18.01
CA VAL A 84 -4.62 -13.93 -18.14
C VAL A 84 -4.27 -14.98 -17.09
N SER A 85 -3.17 -15.71 -17.31
CA SER A 85 -2.69 -16.66 -16.31
C SER A 85 -2.08 -15.92 -15.11
N GLU A 86 -2.12 -16.57 -13.95
CA GLU A 86 -1.50 -16.03 -12.74
C GLU A 86 0.01 -15.83 -12.92
N SER A 87 0.67 -16.77 -13.59
CA SER A 87 2.11 -16.70 -13.87
C SER A 87 2.46 -15.51 -14.74
N HIS A 88 1.69 -15.27 -15.81
CA HIS A 88 1.90 -14.12 -16.68
C HIS A 88 1.69 -12.81 -15.95
N LEU A 89 0.59 -12.70 -15.20
CA LEU A 89 0.28 -11.50 -14.43
C LEU A 89 1.35 -11.23 -13.37
N SER A 90 1.77 -12.25 -12.62
CA SER A 90 2.84 -12.11 -11.62
C SER A 90 4.13 -11.60 -12.23
N HIS A 91 4.53 -12.19 -13.37
CA HIS A 91 5.77 -11.82 -14.05
C HIS A 91 5.73 -10.36 -14.54
N VAL A 92 4.70 -9.99 -15.25
CA VAL A 92 4.56 -8.63 -15.80
C VAL A 92 4.46 -7.59 -14.68
N PHE A 93 3.65 -7.87 -13.68
CA PHE A 93 3.47 -6.96 -12.55
C PHE A 93 4.78 -6.74 -11.80
N LYS A 94 5.51 -7.82 -11.48
CA LYS A 94 6.81 -7.75 -10.81
C LYS A 94 7.84 -7.01 -11.67
N LYS A 95 7.87 -7.29 -12.96
CA LYS A 95 8.82 -6.65 -13.89
C LYS A 95 8.60 -5.14 -13.98
N GLU A 96 7.35 -4.70 -14.06
CA GLU A 96 7.03 -3.29 -14.26
C GLU A 96 6.95 -2.46 -12.99
N THR A 97 6.59 -3.08 -11.85
CA THR A 97 6.39 -2.38 -10.58
C THR A 97 7.47 -2.67 -9.55
N SER A 98 8.26 -3.72 -9.74
CA SER A 98 9.22 -4.27 -8.78
C SER A 98 8.55 -4.91 -7.54
N TYR A 99 7.24 -5.04 -7.53
CA TYR A 99 6.47 -5.64 -6.43
C TYR A 99 5.71 -6.86 -6.90
N THR A 100 5.52 -7.81 -5.97
CA THR A 100 4.50 -8.84 -6.18
C THR A 100 3.12 -8.19 -6.04
N ILE A 101 2.10 -8.82 -6.62
CA ILE A 101 0.72 -8.34 -6.47
C ILE A 101 0.31 -8.29 -5.01
N ILE A 102 0.64 -9.33 -4.23
CA ILE A 102 0.31 -9.37 -2.80
C ILE A 102 1.12 -8.32 -2.02
N GLY A 103 2.38 -8.11 -2.39
CA GLY A 103 3.18 -7.03 -1.80
C GLY A 103 2.58 -5.65 -2.07
N TYR A 104 2.11 -5.42 -3.28
CA TYR A 104 1.42 -4.17 -3.64
C TYR A 104 0.11 -4.01 -2.85
N LEU A 105 -0.69 -5.06 -2.76
CA LEU A 105 -1.91 -5.06 -1.97
C LEU A 105 -1.63 -4.71 -0.49
N THR A 106 -0.61 -5.32 0.09
CA THR A 106 -0.20 -5.04 1.47
C THR A 106 0.18 -3.57 1.64
N GLN A 107 0.97 -3.03 0.73
CA GLN A 107 1.33 -1.61 0.73
C GLN A 107 0.10 -0.72 0.63
N TYR A 108 -0.79 -1.05 -0.28
CA TYR A 108 -2.03 -0.30 -0.49
C TYR A 108 -2.89 -0.27 0.78
N ARG A 109 -3.08 -1.43 1.41
CA ARG A 109 -3.85 -1.53 2.66
C ARG A 109 -3.23 -0.70 3.79
N ILE A 110 -1.91 -0.74 3.93
CA ILE A 110 -1.22 0.03 4.97
C ILE A 110 -1.33 1.54 4.70
N HIS A 111 -1.20 1.98 3.47
CA HIS A 111 -1.42 3.38 3.12
C HIS A 111 -2.84 3.84 3.43
N MET A 112 -3.83 3.03 3.13
CA MET A 112 -5.23 3.34 3.47
C MET A 112 -5.44 3.36 4.98
N ALA A 113 -4.80 2.43 5.71
CA ALA A 113 -4.85 2.43 7.17
C ALA A 113 -4.25 3.70 7.78
N MET A 114 -3.13 4.17 7.22
CA MET A 114 -2.51 5.42 7.68
C MET A 114 -3.48 6.60 7.53
N ASN A 115 -4.20 6.67 6.43
CA ASN A 115 -5.20 7.71 6.22
C ASN A 115 -6.35 7.62 7.23
N LEU A 116 -6.85 6.42 7.46
CA LEU A 116 -7.96 6.20 8.40
C LEU A 116 -7.55 6.46 9.85
N LEU A 117 -6.31 6.15 10.22
CA LEU A 117 -5.80 6.36 11.58
C LEU A 117 -5.60 7.83 11.95
N ARG A 118 -5.65 8.73 10.98
CA ARG A 118 -5.61 10.18 11.26
C ARG A 118 -6.85 10.67 11.99
N ASP A 119 -7.96 9.96 11.85
CA ASP A 119 -9.14 10.19 12.68
C ASP A 119 -8.95 9.46 14.01
N CYS A 120 -8.60 10.22 15.04
CA CYS A 120 -8.31 9.68 16.38
C CYS A 120 -9.53 9.03 17.07
N ARG A 121 -10.72 9.21 16.52
CA ARG A 121 -11.94 8.56 17.04
C ARG A 121 -12.06 7.12 16.61
N ARG A 122 -11.35 6.72 15.54
CA ARG A 122 -11.38 5.35 15.04
C ARG A 122 -10.48 4.45 15.89
N LYS A 123 -10.97 3.27 16.16
CA LYS A 123 -10.17 2.26 16.88
C LYS A 123 -9.27 1.52 15.91
N VAL A 124 -8.10 1.10 16.40
CA VAL A 124 -7.13 0.37 15.58
C VAL A 124 -7.74 -0.90 14.95
N TYR A 125 -8.53 -1.65 15.75
CA TYR A 125 -9.17 -2.87 15.23
C TYR A 125 -10.21 -2.57 14.14
N GLU A 126 -10.92 -1.45 14.25
CA GLU A 126 -11.87 -1.03 13.20
C GLU A 126 -11.13 -0.72 11.90
N VAL A 127 -10.02 -0.01 12.00
CA VAL A 127 -9.19 0.29 10.83
C VAL A 127 -8.64 -0.98 10.20
N ALA A 128 -8.14 -1.92 11.00
CA ALA A 128 -7.65 -3.20 10.51
C ALA A 128 -8.71 -3.93 9.68
N GLU A 129 -9.93 -4.00 10.20
CA GLU A 129 -11.05 -4.63 9.51
C GLU A 129 -11.42 -3.87 8.23
N MET A 130 -11.49 -2.55 8.27
CA MET A 130 -11.83 -1.71 7.12
C MET A 130 -10.86 -1.86 5.96
N VAL A 131 -9.59 -2.15 6.22
CA VAL A 131 -8.58 -2.33 5.18
C VAL A 131 -8.36 -3.81 4.81
N GLY A 132 -9.19 -4.71 5.31
CA GLY A 132 -9.22 -6.11 4.86
C GLY A 132 -8.41 -7.10 5.70
N TYR A 133 -7.99 -6.75 6.90
CA TYR A 133 -7.31 -7.67 7.82
C TYR A 133 -8.29 -8.33 8.76
N ARG A 134 -8.21 -9.67 8.86
CA ARG A 134 -8.98 -10.45 9.83
C ARG A 134 -8.36 -10.43 11.22
N ASP A 135 -7.03 -10.45 11.26
CA ASP A 135 -6.24 -10.55 12.47
C ASP A 135 -5.61 -9.20 12.78
N VAL A 136 -6.05 -8.59 13.87
CA VAL A 136 -5.57 -7.27 14.31
C VAL A 136 -4.10 -7.33 14.71
N ALA A 137 -3.65 -8.43 15.31
CA ALA A 137 -2.24 -8.60 15.69
C ALA A 137 -1.34 -8.69 14.46
N TYR A 138 -1.76 -9.42 13.44
CA TYR A 138 -1.06 -9.47 12.16
C TYR A 138 -1.04 -8.10 11.47
N PHE A 139 -2.16 -7.40 11.47
CA PHE A 139 -2.21 -6.01 10.97
C PHE A 139 -1.20 -5.13 11.70
N GLY A 140 -1.19 -5.16 13.03
CA GLY A 140 -0.29 -4.36 13.85
C GLY A 140 1.19 -4.63 13.55
N SER A 141 1.57 -5.90 13.46
CA SER A 141 2.95 -6.27 13.14
C SER A 141 3.35 -5.88 11.71
N THR A 142 2.45 -6.05 10.75
CA THR A 142 2.68 -5.64 9.36
C THR A 142 2.81 -4.11 9.26
N PHE A 143 1.92 -3.38 9.91
CA PHE A 143 1.98 -1.92 9.96
C PHE A 143 3.29 -1.43 10.55
N LYS A 144 3.69 -1.98 11.69
CA LYS A 144 4.96 -1.62 12.35
C LYS A 144 6.16 -1.93 11.47
N LYS A 145 6.16 -3.07 10.80
CA LYS A 145 7.23 -3.46 9.88
C LYS A 145 7.38 -2.49 8.71
N LEU A 146 6.27 -2.03 8.14
CA LEU A 146 6.28 -1.18 6.96
C LEU A 146 6.39 0.31 7.29
N VAL A 147 5.80 0.75 8.38
CA VAL A 147 5.75 2.16 8.77
C VAL A 147 6.84 2.52 9.79
N GLY A 148 7.31 1.55 10.56
CA GLY A 148 8.35 1.74 11.58
C GLY A 148 7.81 2.03 12.97
N MET A 149 6.50 2.15 13.15
CA MET A 149 5.85 2.33 14.43
C MET A 149 4.50 1.61 14.43
N SER A 150 3.96 1.34 15.61
CA SER A 150 2.66 0.69 15.73
C SER A 150 1.52 1.60 15.25
N PRO A 151 0.36 1.03 14.88
CA PRO A 151 -0.80 1.84 14.51
C PRO A 151 -1.20 2.86 15.58
N SER A 152 -1.14 2.46 16.85
CA SER A 152 -1.47 3.35 17.98
C SER A 152 -0.48 4.51 18.09
N GLU A 153 0.80 4.23 17.99
CA GLU A 153 1.86 5.25 17.98
C GLU A 153 1.69 6.22 16.82
N TYR A 154 1.37 5.70 15.65
CA TYR A 154 1.10 6.52 14.46
C TYR A 154 -0.10 7.43 14.68
N GLN A 155 -1.19 6.89 15.22
CA GLN A 155 -2.39 7.66 15.50
C GLN A 155 -2.12 8.79 16.52
N ASP A 156 -1.33 8.50 17.56
CA ASP A 156 -0.96 9.49 18.56
C ASP A 156 -0.13 10.63 17.99
N ARG A 157 0.73 10.34 17.01
CA ARG A 157 1.50 11.38 16.31
C ARG A 157 0.66 12.26 15.39
N CYS A 158 -0.50 11.78 14.97
CA CYS A 158 -1.41 12.53 14.10
C CYS A 158 -2.39 13.43 14.86
N ARG A 159 -2.39 13.37 16.17
CA ARG A 159 -3.23 14.22 17.02
C ARG A 159 -2.80 15.68 17.05
#